data_f1a60616bf595ac3a58c3f74a024c4e2
#
_entry.id   f1a60616bf595ac3a58c3f74a024c4e2
#
_cell.length_a   1.000
_cell.length_b   1.000
_cell.length_c   1.000
_cell.angle_alpha   90.00
_cell.angle_beta   90.00
_cell.angle_gamma   90.00
#
_symmetry.space_group_name_H-M   'P 1'
#
loop_
_entity.id
_entity.type
_entity.pdbx_description
1 polymer ?
#
loop_
_entity_poly.entity_id
_entity_poly.type
_entity_poly.pdbx_seq_one_letter_code
_entity_poly.pdbx_strand_id
1 'polypeptide(L)'
;VPSKNVIMVKRVAIVGAGCSGLTAIKCCLEEGLEPTCFERSEDIGGLWRFTSITDNKDMLLLQNNTEEGRGSIYKSVVTNTSKEMMCFSDFPMPEEFPTYLHHSKVLEYLHLYVEHFSLIKYIHFQTEVCSVRKHPDFNSTGLWDVVTQKQGEKTVAIFDAVLICNGHFTDPCLPFECFPGINNFKGSIIHSRTYKTPDSYNGKTVLVVGIGNSAADLAVELAHIAKQVHIRMKIPIVNDYLPSQILQGAIKVKPNIKEFTETSAIFEDGTVVDNLDAVIFATGYNMTFPFLNDFSLEMDESNAPLYKNVFPVQVEKPTIAFLGLIQPLGPIMPTVELQARWATRVFKGK
;
A
#
# COMPACT_ATOMS: atom_id res chain seq x y z
N VAL A 1 5.42 -19.65 42.00
CA VAL A 1 5.44 -19.04 40.70
C VAL A 1 3.99 -19.00 40.23
N PRO A 2 3.35 -17.84 40.06
CA PRO A 2 2.00 -17.79 39.54
C PRO A 2 2.01 -18.38 38.12
N SER A 3 1.11 -19.33 37.87
CA SER A 3 0.88 -19.88 36.54
C SER A 3 0.56 -18.71 35.60
N LYS A 4 1.44 -18.43 34.62
CA LYS A 4 1.11 -17.51 33.54
C LYS A 4 -0.12 -18.12 32.87
N ASN A 5 -1.27 -17.47 32.95
CA ASN A 5 -2.43 -17.81 32.16
C ASN A 5 -2.00 -17.68 30.68
N VAL A 6 -1.66 -18.78 30.07
CA VAL A 6 -1.35 -18.85 28.64
C VAL A 6 -2.66 -18.58 27.89
N ILE A 7 -2.73 -17.46 27.21
CA ILE A 7 -3.88 -17.18 26.35
C ILE A 7 -3.85 -18.20 25.23
N MET A 8 -4.90 -19.00 25.11
CA MET A 8 -5.04 -19.98 24.02
C MET A 8 -5.73 -19.31 22.83
N VAL A 9 -4.95 -18.70 21.95
CA VAL A 9 -5.47 -18.17 20.68
C VAL A 9 -5.91 -19.32 19.79
N LYS A 10 -7.12 -19.24 19.26
CA LYS A 10 -7.70 -20.19 18.31
C LYS A 10 -8.21 -19.48 17.07
N ARG A 11 -9.11 -18.52 17.23
CA ARG A 11 -9.76 -17.78 16.14
C ARG A 11 -9.01 -16.49 15.85
N VAL A 12 -8.55 -16.31 14.62
CA VAL A 12 -7.76 -15.15 14.19
C VAL A 12 -8.52 -14.40 13.09
N ALA A 13 -8.83 -13.12 13.33
CA ALA A 13 -9.31 -12.23 12.30
C ALA A 13 -8.12 -11.69 11.48
N ILE A 14 -8.26 -11.65 10.16
CA ILE A 14 -7.26 -11.11 9.24
C ILE A 14 -7.93 -10.01 8.42
N VAL A 15 -7.35 -8.81 8.43
CA VAL A 15 -7.89 -7.63 7.74
C VAL A 15 -7.15 -7.40 6.42
N GLY A 16 -7.79 -7.73 5.30
CA GLY A 16 -7.25 -7.59 3.95
C GLY A 16 -6.66 -8.88 3.36
N ALA A 17 -6.95 -9.16 2.08
CA ALA A 17 -6.50 -10.32 1.32
C ALA A 17 -5.44 -9.97 0.24
N GLY A 18 -4.54 -9.03 0.54
CA GLY A 18 -3.31 -8.80 -0.21
C GLY A 18 -2.24 -9.85 0.13
N CYS A 19 -1.02 -9.71 -0.39
CA CYS A 19 0.08 -10.65 -0.15
C CYS A 19 0.32 -10.95 1.34
N SER A 20 0.18 -9.93 2.22
CA SER A 20 0.33 -10.10 3.66
C SER A 20 -0.80 -10.97 4.27
N GLY A 21 -2.06 -10.72 3.87
CA GLY A 21 -3.20 -11.48 4.39
C GLY A 21 -3.22 -12.92 3.90
N LEU A 22 -2.87 -13.16 2.64
CA LEU A 22 -2.82 -14.51 2.07
C LEU A 22 -1.80 -15.39 2.79
N THR A 23 -0.59 -14.87 3.00
CA THR A 23 0.43 -15.62 3.76
C THR A 23 0.06 -15.74 5.25
N ALA A 24 -0.66 -14.76 5.82
CA ALA A 24 -1.18 -14.83 7.19
C ALA A 24 -2.19 -15.96 7.35
N ILE A 25 -3.12 -16.17 6.39
CA ILE A 25 -4.08 -17.29 6.40
C ILE A 25 -3.30 -18.61 6.45
N LYS A 26 -2.35 -18.79 5.52
CA LYS A 26 -1.54 -20.02 5.44
C LYS A 26 -0.78 -20.28 6.74
N CYS A 27 -0.06 -19.28 7.27
CA CYS A 27 0.70 -19.43 8.52
C CYS A 27 -0.19 -19.73 9.73
N CYS A 28 -1.42 -19.18 9.79
CA CYS A 28 -2.40 -19.55 10.80
C CYS A 28 -2.75 -21.04 10.73
N LEU A 29 -3.00 -21.55 9.53
CA LEU A 29 -3.35 -22.96 9.31
C LEU A 29 -2.20 -23.91 9.71
N GLU A 30 -0.97 -23.55 9.38
CA GLU A 30 0.24 -24.31 9.75
C GLU A 30 0.42 -24.41 11.29
N GLU A 31 0.07 -23.35 12.01
CA GLU A 31 0.11 -23.36 13.49
C GLU A 31 -1.18 -23.92 14.13
N GLY A 32 -2.13 -24.42 13.33
CA GLY A 32 -3.41 -24.97 13.83
C GLY A 32 -4.32 -23.92 14.44
N LEU A 33 -4.29 -22.70 13.90
CA LEU A 33 -5.21 -21.60 14.19
C LEU A 33 -6.36 -21.60 13.18
N GLU A 34 -7.47 -20.96 13.53
CA GLU A 34 -8.67 -20.85 12.70
C GLU A 34 -8.75 -19.42 12.11
N PRO A 35 -8.19 -19.16 10.90
CA PRO A 35 -8.24 -17.85 10.30
C PRO A 35 -9.60 -17.51 9.69
N THR A 36 -10.00 -16.25 9.83
CA THR A 36 -11.12 -15.65 9.09
C THR A 36 -10.61 -14.34 8.48
N CYS A 37 -10.49 -14.29 7.16
CA CYS A 37 -9.99 -13.11 6.45
C CYS A 37 -11.16 -12.30 5.90
N PHE A 38 -11.12 -10.98 6.10
CA PHE A 38 -12.10 -10.03 5.59
C PHE A 38 -11.46 -9.19 4.51
N GLU A 39 -11.99 -9.27 3.28
CA GLU A 39 -11.58 -8.47 2.14
C GLU A 39 -12.77 -7.63 1.66
N ARG A 40 -12.58 -6.31 1.59
CA ARG A 40 -13.65 -5.40 1.18
C ARG A 40 -13.95 -5.44 -0.31
N SER A 41 -13.00 -5.84 -1.15
CA SER A 41 -13.19 -6.00 -2.59
C SER A 41 -13.74 -7.38 -2.97
N GLU A 42 -14.04 -7.57 -4.26
CA GLU A 42 -14.55 -8.83 -4.79
C GLU A 42 -13.47 -9.88 -5.07
N ASP A 43 -12.17 -9.50 -4.95
CA ASP A 43 -11.07 -10.40 -5.29
C ASP A 43 -9.84 -10.14 -4.40
N ILE A 44 -8.89 -11.06 -4.42
CA ILE A 44 -7.61 -11.00 -3.72
C ILE A 44 -6.61 -10.06 -4.41
N GLY A 45 -5.42 -9.90 -3.83
CA GLY A 45 -4.25 -9.29 -4.47
C GLY A 45 -3.92 -7.87 -4.01
N GLY A 46 -4.85 -7.18 -3.31
CA GLY A 46 -4.58 -5.86 -2.71
C GLY A 46 -4.04 -4.85 -3.73
N LEU A 47 -2.81 -4.34 -3.49
CA LEU A 47 -2.15 -3.36 -4.36
C LEU A 47 -1.96 -3.84 -5.81
N TRP A 48 -1.78 -5.15 -6.04
CA TRP A 48 -1.46 -5.70 -7.36
C TRP A 48 -2.65 -5.77 -8.33
N ARG A 49 -3.85 -5.39 -7.85
CA ARG A 49 -5.03 -5.28 -8.71
C ARG A 49 -5.06 -3.92 -9.40
N PHE A 50 -4.85 -3.94 -10.71
CA PHE A 50 -5.04 -2.75 -11.53
C PHE A 50 -6.53 -2.53 -11.82
N THR A 51 -7.00 -1.30 -11.60
CA THR A 51 -8.33 -0.83 -12.02
C THR A 51 -8.15 0.26 -13.06
N SER A 52 -8.69 0.03 -14.27
CA SER A 52 -8.74 1.08 -15.30
C SER A 52 -9.86 2.06 -14.97
N ILE A 53 -9.57 3.36 -15.12
CA ILE A 53 -10.63 4.37 -15.19
C ILE A 53 -11.12 4.36 -16.62
N THR A 54 -12.26 3.72 -16.91
CA THR A 54 -12.73 3.53 -18.28
C THR A 54 -13.76 4.57 -18.75
N ASP A 55 -14.37 5.36 -17.83
CA ASP A 55 -15.40 6.34 -18.19
C ASP A 55 -15.41 7.57 -17.28
N ASN A 56 -16.01 8.69 -17.78
CA ASN A 56 -16.30 9.89 -16.97
C ASN A 56 -17.18 9.61 -15.74
N LYS A 57 -17.86 8.48 -15.67
CA LYS A 57 -18.56 7.99 -14.48
C LYS A 57 -17.57 7.56 -13.39
N ASP A 58 -16.41 7.00 -13.76
CA ASP A 58 -15.39 6.56 -12.80
C ASP A 58 -14.63 7.75 -12.18
N MET A 59 -14.52 8.89 -12.89
CA MET A 59 -14.05 10.15 -12.26
C MET A 59 -15.04 10.68 -11.22
N LEU A 60 -16.35 10.50 -11.43
CA LEU A 60 -17.39 10.79 -10.44
C LEU A 60 -17.37 9.78 -9.27
N LEU A 61 -16.96 8.52 -9.52
CA LEU A 61 -16.78 7.50 -8.49
C LEU A 61 -15.52 7.76 -7.64
N LEU A 62 -14.44 8.33 -8.23
CA LEU A 62 -13.28 8.82 -7.48
C LEU A 62 -13.65 10.03 -6.59
N GLN A 63 -14.57 10.88 -7.04
CA GLN A 63 -15.18 11.94 -6.22
C GLN A 63 -16.18 11.42 -5.19
N ASN A 64 -16.76 10.23 -5.41
CA ASN A 64 -17.76 9.59 -4.54
C ASN A 64 -17.19 8.46 -3.66
N ASN A 65 -15.87 8.46 -3.38
CA ASN A 65 -15.20 7.63 -2.37
C ASN A 65 -15.26 6.10 -2.52
N THR A 66 -15.64 5.52 -3.67
CA THR A 66 -15.69 4.05 -3.82
C THR A 66 -14.31 3.38 -3.96
N GLU A 67 -13.27 4.15 -4.29
CA GLU A 67 -11.85 3.69 -4.27
C GLU A 67 -11.08 4.19 -3.03
N GLU A 68 -11.74 4.90 -2.13
CA GLU A 68 -11.12 5.40 -0.92
C GLU A 68 -10.57 4.26 -0.07
N GLY A 69 -9.31 4.39 0.32
CA GLY A 69 -8.62 3.39 1.13
C GLY A 69 -8.11 2.14 0.38
N ARG A 70 -8.20 2.00 -0.97
CA ARG A 70 -7.50 0.94 -1.73
C ARG A 70 -6.13 1.40 -2.21
N GLY A 71 -5.16 0.48 -2.21
CA GLY A 71 -3.93 0.67 -2.95
C GLY A 71 -4.21 0.81 -4.46
N SER A 72 -3.44 1.64 -5.15
CA SER A 72 -3.63 1.91 -6.57
C SER A 72 -2.28 1.87 -7.29
N ILE A 73 -2.27 1.23 -8.45
CA ILE A 73 -1.12 1.14 -9.36
C ILE A 73 -1.47 1.70 -10.73
N TYR A 74 -0.46 2.06 -11.51
CA TYR A 74 -0.59 2.42 -12.92
C TYR A 74 -0.37 1.21 -13.83
N LYS A 75 -0.87 1.30 -15.08
CA LYS A 75 -0.95 0.18 -16.03
C LYS A 75 0.41 -0.45 -16.34
N SER A 76 1.47 0.34 -16.38
CA SER A 76 2.83 -0.08 -16.77
C SER A 76 3.69 -0.60 -15.61
N VAL A 77 3.14 -0.77 -14.39
CA VAL A 77 3.93 -1.22 -13.23
C VAL A 77 4.60 -2.56 -13.51
N VAL A 78 5.93 -2.55 -13.39
CA VAL A 78 6.80 -3.73 -13.41
C VAL A 78 7.56 -3.78 -12.09
N THR A 79 7.77 -4.97 -11.55
CA THR A 79 8.54 -5.12 -10.31
C THR A 79 9.99 -4.68 -10.49
N ASN A 80 10.55 -4.05 -9.47
CA ASN A 80 11.98 -3.69 -9.40
C ASN A 80 12.83 -4.75 -8.69
N THR A 81 12.24 -5.91 -8.42
CA THR A 81 12.88 -7.07 -7.77
C THR A 81 12.58 -8.30 -8.62
N SER A 82 13.58 -9.18 -8.80
CA SER A 82 13.41 -10.38 -9.60
C SER A 82 12.41 -11.35 -8.99
N LYS A 83 11.78 -12.18 -9.84
CA LYS A 83 10.81 -13.20 -9.42
C LYS A 83 11.37 -14.16 -8.37
N GLU A 84 12.65 -14.53 -8.52
CA GLU A 84 13.33 -15.46 -7.61
C GLU A 84 13.46 -14.90 -6.19
N MET A 85 13.67 -13.59 -6.07
CA MET A 85 13.75 -12.94 -4.77
C MET A 85 12.37 -12.60 -4.20
N MET A 86 11.37 -12.46 -5.06
CA MET A 86 10.05 -11.93 -4.67
C MET A 86 9.05 -13.02 -4.27
N CYS A 87 9.29 -14.29 -4.61
CA CYS A 87 8.39 -15.40 -4.29
C CYS A 87 8.33 -15.69 -2.78
N PHE A 88 7.25 -16.34 -2.32
CA PHE A 88 7.19 -16.95 -0.99
C PHE A 88 8.17 -18.13 -0.90
N SER A 89 8.63 -18.44 0.31
CA SER A 89 9.74 -19.38 0.53
C SER A 89 9.44 -20.83 0.11
N ASP A 90 8.18 -21.20 0.10
CA ASP A 90 7.69 -22.55 -0.21
C ASP A 90 6.78 -22.60 -1.45
N PHE A 91 6.70 -21.51 -2.19
CA PHE A 91 5.95 -21.45 -3.44
C PHE A 91 6.71 -20.60 -4.45
N PRO A 92 7.62 -21.20 -5.23
CA PRO A 92 8.37 -20.47 -6.25
C PRO A 92 7.46 -19.97 -7.37
N MET A 93 7.84 -18.87 -7.99
CA MET A 93 7.13 -18.38 -9.17
C MET A 93 7.36 -19.30 -10.38
N PRO A 94 6.37 -19.42 -11.30
CA PRO A 94 6.50 -20.24 -12.51
C PRO A 94 7.76 -19.91 -13.31
N GLU A 95 8.40 -20.94 -13.88
CA GLU A 95 9.64 -20.80 -14.65
C GLU A 95 9.47 -19.92 -15.88
N GLU A 96 8.31 -20.00 -16.53
CA GLU A 96 7.94 -19.22 -17.72
C GLU A 96 7.69 -17.73 -17.44
N PHE A 97 7.59 -17.32 -16.19
CA PHE A 97 7.44 -15.89 -15.87
C PHE A 97 8.76 -15.16 -16.12
N PRO A 98 8.70 -13.91 -16.66
CA PRO A 98 9.90 -13.11 -16.84
C PRO A 98 10.56 -12.76 -15.49
N THR A 99 11.84 -12.43 -15.51
CA THR A 99 12.61 -12.09 -14.29
C THR A 99 11.98 -10.91 -13.53
N TYR A 100 11.56 -9.87 -14.24
CA TYR A 100 10.82 -8.73 -13.68
C TYR A 100 9.38 -8.79 -14.15
N LEU A 101 8.44 -8.75 -13.21
CA LEU A 101 7.04 -9.06 -13.46
C LEU A 101 6.21 -7.80 -13.70
N HIS A 102 5.46 -7.80 -14.77
CA HIS A 102 4.31 -6.90 -14.87
C HIS A 102 3.31 -7.20 -13.73
N HIS A 103 2.62 -6.20 -13.21
CA HIS A 103 1.72 -6.35 -12.06
C HIS A 103 0.69 -7.47 -12.24
N SER A 104 0.22 -7.73 -13.48
CA SER A 104 -0.73 -8.82 -13.76
C SER A 104 -0.15 -10.20 -13.49
N LYS A 105 1.17 -10.40 -13.69
CA LYS A 105 1.84 -11.66 -13.38
C LYS A 105 2.03 -11.85 -11.88
N VAL A 106 2.19 -10.75 -11.13
CA VAL A 106 2.20 -10.81 -9.67
C VAL A 106 0.82 -11.22 -9.15
N LEU A 107 -0.24 -10.64 -9.71
CA LEU A 107 -1.61 -11.01 -9.34
C LEU A 107 -1.90 -12.48 -9.69
N GLU A 108 -1.51 -12.93 -10.88
CA GLU A 108 -1.61 -14.35 -11.30
C GLU A 108 -0.89 -15.28 -10.33
N TYR A 109 0.32 -14.94 -9.90
CA TYR A 109 1.05 -15.70 -8.88
C TYR A 109 0.30 -15.78 -7.55
N LEU A 110 -0.34 -14.70 -7.10
CA LEU A 110 -1.15 -14.71 -5.87
C LEU A 110 -2.39 -15.60 -6.01
N HIS A 111 -3.02 -15.64 -7.19
CA HIS A 111 -4.12 -16.59 -7.46
C HIS A 111 -3.64 -18.04 -7.43
N LEU A 112 -2.51 -18.35 -8.07
CA LEU A 112 -1.90 -19.69 -8.01
C LEU A 112 -1.57 -20.11 -6.57
N TYR A 113 -1.05 -19.18 -5.76
CA TYR A 113 -0.78 -19.41 -4.34
C TYR A 113 -2.05 -19.76 -3.55
N VAL A 114 -3.12 -18.98 -3.75
CA VAL A 114 -4.41 -19.21 -3.09
C VAL A 114 -5.03 -20.55 -3.48
N GLU A 115 -4.95 -20.93 -4.76
CA GLU A 115 -5.42 -22.22 -5.27
C GLU A 115 -4.62 -23.36 -4.67
N HIS A 116 -3.30 -23.31 -4.75
CA HIS A 116 -2.39 -24.34 -4.26
C HIS A 116 -2.62 -24.67 -2.78
N PHE A 117 -2.75 -23.65 -1.94
CA PHE A 117 -2.99 -23.82 -0.50
C PHE A 117 -4.46 -23.86 -0.11
N SER A 118 -5.38 -23.83 -1.07
CA SER A 118 -6.84 -23.84 -0.86
C SER A 118 -7.33 -22.76 0.13
N LEU A 119 -6.84 -21.53 -0.01
CA LEU A 119 -7.07 -20.46 0.96
C LEU A 119 -8.40 -19.73 0.77
N ILE A 120 -9.03 -19.82 -0.42
CA ILE A 120 -10.22 -19.03 -0.79
C ILE A 120 -11.38 -19.17 0.21
N LYS A 121 -11.56 -20.35 0.77
CA LYS A 121 -12.65 -20.67 1.72
C LYS A 121 -12.56 -19.94 3.06
N TYR A 122 -11.41 -19.32 3.36
CA TYR A 122 -11.18 -18.54 4.58
C TYR A 122 -11.38 -17.04 4.37
N ILE A 123 -11.70 -16.62 3.12
CA ILE A 123 -11.81 -15.22 2.74
C ILE A 123 -13.27 -14.82 2.55
N HIS A 124 -13.71 -13.83 3.30
CA HIS A 124 -15.01 -13.19 3.15
C HIS A 124 -14.85 -11.95 2.30
N PHE A 125 -15.19 -12.05 1.01
CA PHE A 125 -15.16 -10.95 0.07
C PHE A 125 -16.31 -9.97 0.27
N GLN A 126 -16.13 -8.74 -0.26
CA GLN A 126 -17.11 -7.65 -0.16
C GLN A 126 -17.51 -7.38 1.29
N THR A 127 -16.54 -7.57 2.20
CA THR A 127 -16.75 -7.46 3.64
C THR A 127 -15.70 -6.50 4.22
N GLU A 128 -16.14 -5.31 4.55
CA GLU A 128 -15.28 -4.26 5.11
C GLU A 128 -15.18 -4.40 6.63
N VAL A 129 -13.97 -4.30 7.17
CA VAL A 129 -13.76 -4.17 8.62
C VAL A 129 -13.90 -2.70 9.00
N CYS A 130 -14.97 -2.37 9.71
CA CYS A 130 -15.30 -1.00 10.12
C CYS A 130 -14.71 -0.64 11.49
N SER A 131 -14.49 -1.64 12.36
CA SER A 131 -13.93 -1.40 13.71
C SER A 131 -13.25 -2.65 14.24
N VAL A 132 -12.11 -2.46 14.86
CA VAL A 132 -11.42 -3.45 15.72
C VAL A 132 -11.17 -2.79 17.06
N ARG A 133 -11.71 -3.35 18.12
CA ARG A 133 -11.61 -2.79 19.48
C ARG A 133 -11.38 -3.90 20.52
N LYS A 134 -10.80 -3.54 21.63
CA LYS A 134 -10.65 -4.45 22.76
C LYS A 134 -12.04 -4.88 23.27
N HIS A 135 -12.25 -6.20 23.41
CA HIS A 135 -13.44 -6.71 24.10
C HIS A 135 -13.47 -6.23 25.56
N PRO A 136 -14.62 -6.00 26.20
CA PRO A 136 -14.69 -5.56 27.59
C PRO A 136 -13.82 -6.38 28.54
N ASP A 137 -13.68 -7.68 28.30
CA ASP A 137 -12.86 -8.59 29.10
C ASP A 137 -11.40 -8.72 28.62
N PHE A 138 -10.93 -7.82 27.72
CA PHE A 138 -9.62 -7.90 27.10
C PHE A 138 -8.48 -8.10 28.10
N ASN A 139 -8.50 -7.37 29.20
CA ASN A 139 -7.44 -7.44 30.23
C ASN A 139 -7.24 -8.86 30.79
N SER A 140 -8.29 -9.66 30.86
CA SER A 140 -8.23 -11.06 31.29
C SER A 140 -8.04 -12.02 30.14
N THR A 141 -8.73 -11.81 29.01
CA THR A 141 -8.85 -12.76 27.92
C THR A 141 -7.95 -12.47 26.71
N GLY A 142 -7.66 -11.19 26.42
CA GLY A 142 -7.00 -10.75 25.20
C GLY A 142 -7.89 -10.74 23.96
N LEU A 143 -9.22 -10.84 24.11
CA LEU A 143 -10.20 -10.91 23.03
C LEU A 143 -10.43 -9.56 22.34
N TRP A 144 -10.86 -9.64 21.08
CA TRP A 144 -11.15 -8.49 20.22
C TRP A 144 -12.56 -8.58 19.65
N ASP A 145 -13.29 -7.46 19.67
CA ASP A 145 -14.52 -7.27 18.90
C ASP A 145 -14.13 -6.75 17.50
N VAL A 146 -14.50 -7.49 16.48
CA VAL A 146 -14.34 -7.10 15.08
C VAL A 146 -15.70 -6.81 14.47
N VAL A 147 -15.92 -5.55 14.06
CA VAL A 147 -17.15 -5.11 13.39
C VAL A 147 -16.91 -5.10 11.90
N THR A 148 -17.69 -5.87 11.18
CA THR A 148 -17.64 -5.94 9.72
C THR A 148 -18.93 -5.43 9.10
N GLN A 149 -18.85 -4.94 7.85
CA GLN A 149 -19.98 -4.49 7.07
C GLN A 149 -19.98 -5.19 5.71
N LYS A 150 -21.11 -5.78 5.34
CA LYS A 150 -21.37 -6.37 4.04
C LYS A 150 -22.73 -5.94 3.54
N GLN A 151 -22.82 -5.37 2.32
CA GLN A 151 -24.08 -4.88 1.73
C GLN A 151 -24.90 -3.96 2.66
N GLY A 152 -24.21 -3.15 3.48
CA GLY A 152 -24.85 -2.23 4.44
C GLY A 152 -25.17 -2.85 5.81
N GLU A 153 -25.18 -4.16 5.94
CA GLU A 153 -25.39 -4.85 7.22
C GLU A 153 -24.12 -4.95 8.03
N LYS A 154 -24.18 -4.55 9.30
CA LYS A 154 -23.07 -4.64 10.25
C LYS A 154 -23.21 -5.88 11.14
N THR A 155 -22.13 -6.61 11.28
CA THR A 155 -22.02 -7.75 12.20
C THR A 155 -20.84 -7.57 13.13
N VAL A 156 -20.95 -8.07 14.35
CA VAL A 156 -19.88 -8.10 15.35
C VAL A 156 -19.50 -9.54 15.62
N ALA A 157 -18.21 -9.84 15.55
CA ALA A 157 -17.69 -11.15 15.89
C ALA A 157 -16.48 -11.00 16.84
N ILE A 158 -16.35 -11.96 17.76
CA ILE A 158 -15.28 -11.99 18.75
C ILE A 158 -14.15 -12.89 18.23
N PHE A 159 -12.91 -12.41 18.33
CA PHE A 159 -11.70 -13.14 17.94
C PHE A 159 -10.68 -13.14 19.07
N ASP A 160 -9.87 -14.22 19.13
CA ASP A 160 -8.79 -14.33 20.11
C ASP A 160 -7.58 -13.48 19.70
N ALA A 161 -7.40 -13.25 18.40
CA ALA A 161 -6.31 -12.40 17.89
C ALA A 161 -6.71 -11.74 16.56
N VAL A 162 -5.97 -10.68 16.19
CA VAL A 162 -6.16 -9.94 14.95
C VAL A 162 -4.83 -9.71 14.22
N LEU A 163 -4.80 -9.98 12.91
CA LEU A 163 -3.70 -9.64 12.00
C LEU A 163 -4.15 -8.51 11.06
N ILE A 164 -3.49 -7.38 11.15
CA ILE A 164 -3.75 -6.19 10.33
C ILE A 164 -2.89 -6.28 9.08
N CYS A 165 -3.54 -6.52 7.92
CA CYS A 165 -2.93 -6.75 6.61
C CYS A 165 -3.49 -5.80 5.54
N ASN A 166 -3.98 -4.63 5.95
CA ASN A 166 -4.70 -3.68 5.10
C ASN A 166 -3.81 -2.92 4.10
N GLY A 167 -2.49 -3.05 4.19
CA GLY A 167 -1.52 -2.27 3.39
C GLY A 167 -1.37 -0.82 3.88
N HIS A 168 -0.38 -0.12 3.33
CA HIS A 168 -0.04 1.27 3.72
C HIS A 168 0.03 2.24 2.54
N PHE A 169 -0.29 1.81 1.30
CA PHE A 169 -0.34 2.67 0.11
C PHE A 169 -1.78 3.06 -0.24
N THR A 170 -2.53 3.56 0.75
CA THR A 170 -3.97 3.80 0.60
C THR A 170 -4.36 5.26 0.76
N ASP A 171 -3.74 5.99 1.69
CA ASP A 171 -4.01 7.38 2.02
C ASP A 171 -2.92 8.29 1.44
N PRO A 172 -3.16 9.02 0.33
CA PRO A 172 -2.13 9.82 -0.33
C PRO A 172 -1.67 11.00 0.52
N CYS A 173 -0.35 11.17 0.66
CA CYS A 173 0.24 12.33 1.30
C CYS A 173 0.35 13.49 0.31
N LEU A 174 -0.44 14.56 0.53
CA LEU A 174 -0.44 15.79 -0.27
C LEU A 174 -0.06 16.98 0.62
N PRO A 175 1.25 17.25 0.83
CA PRO A 175 1.71 18.29 1.74
C PRO A 175 1.65 19.69 1.08
N PHE A 176 0.45 20.16 0.73
CA PHE A 176 0.23 21.43 0.01
C PHE A 176 0.75 22.64 0.77
N GLU A 177 0.78 22.59 2.10
CA GLU A 177 1.37 23.59 2.98
C GLU A 177 2.87 23.80 2.75
N CYS A 178 3.58 22.79 2.22
CA CYS A 178 5.00 22.88 1.86
C CYS A 178 5.24 23.54 0.49
N PHE A 179 4.18 23.87 -0.26
CA PHE A 179 4.26 24.40 -1.62
C PHE A 179 3.51 25.74 -1.76
N PRO A 180 4.15 26.88 -1.43
CA PRO A 180 3.52 28.20 -1.53
C PRO A 180 2.93 28.43 -2.92
N GLY A 181 1.71 29.00 -2.97
CA GLY A 181 1.04 29.34 -4.22
C GLY A 181 0.36 28.17 -4.94
N ILE A 182 0.48 26.93 -4.48
CA ILE A 182 -0.12 25.75 -5.15
C ILE A 182 -1.63 25.89 -5.33
N ASN A 183 -2.35 26.51 -4.41
CA ASN A 183 -3.78 26.73 -4.49
C ASN A 183 -4.21 27.72 -5.60
N ASN A 184 -3.27 28.54 -6.12
CA ASN A 184 -3.51 29.46 -7.23
C ASN A 184 -3.22 28.83 -8.59
N PHE A 185 -2.55 27.68 -8.62
CA PHE A 185 -2.20 26.99 -9.86
C PHE A 185 -3.44 26.52 -10.60
N LYS A 186 -3.52 26.86 -11.89
CA LYS A 186 -4.69 26.59 -12.77
C LYS A 186 -4.58 25.29 -13.54
N GLY A 187 -3.39 24.68 -13.59
CA GLY A 187 -3.19 23.39 -14.22
C GLY A 187 -3.75 22.22 -13.40
N SER A 188 -3.61 21.02 -13.92
CA SER A 188 -4.05 19.81 -13.23
C SER A 188 -3.12 19.46 -12.06
N ILE A 189 -3.69 19.15 -10.92
CA ILE A 189 -2.95 18.64 -9.76
C ILE A 189 -3.49 17.26 -9.41
N ILE A 190 -2.62 16.25 -9.40
CA ILE A 190 -2.98 14.90 -8.98
C ILE A 190 -1.92 14.31 -8.04
N HIS A 191 -2.31 13.33 -7.24
CA HIS A 191 -1.37 12.41 -6.62
C HIS A 191 -1.09 11.21 -7.55
N SER A 192 0.10 10.61 -7.49
CA SER A 192 0.48 9.43 -8.29
C SER A 192 -0.49 8.26 -8.15
N ARG A 193 -1.25 8.20 -7.06
CA ARG A 193 -2.32 7.21 -6.83
C ARG A 193 -3.39 7.24 -7.91
N THR A 194 -3.74 8.41 -8.41
CA THR A 194 -4.79 8.59 -9.44
C THR A 194 -4.26 8.48 -10.87
N TYR A 195 -2.93 8.46 -11.04
CA TYR A 195 -2.32 8.21 -12.34
C TYR A 195 -2.51 6.75 -12.76
N LYS A 196 -2.99 6.53 -14.00
CA LYS A 196 -3.23 5.19 -14.54
C LYS A 196 -2.48 4.94 -15.86
N THR A 197 -2.49 5.91 -16.76
CA THR A 197 -1.81 5.87 -18.07
C THR A 197 -1.28 7.25 -18.43
N PRO A 198 -0.31 7.33 -19.35
CA PRO A 198 0.26 8.60 -19.78
C PRO A 198 -0.64 9.39 -20.77
N ASP A 199 -1.66 8.77 -21.35
CA ASP A 199 -2.39 9.29 -22.52
C ASP A 199 -2.90 10.73 -22.36
N SER A 200 -3.39 11.08 -21.18
CA SER A 200 -3.92 12.42 -20.88
C SER A 200 -2.85 13.53 -20.83
N TYR A 201 -1.56 13.16 -20.89
CA TYR A 201 -0.42 14.10 -20.79
C TYR A 201 0.28 14.32 -22.13
N ASN A 202 -0.26 13.79 -23.24
CA ASN A 202 0.31 13.98 -24.57
C ASN A 202 0.47 15.47 -24.90
N GLY A 203 1.69 15.86 -25.27
CA GLY A 203 2.05 17.24 -25.62
C GLY A 203 2.08 18.25 -24.47
N LYS A 204 1.87 17.82 -23.22
CA LYS A 204 1.84 18.68 -22.03
C LYS A 204 3.22 18.86 -21.39
N THR A 205 3.38 20.00 -20.70
CA THR A 205 4.50 20.23 -19.79
C THR A 205 4.10 19.74 -18.38
N VAL A 206 4.83 18.75 -17.87
CA VAL A 206 4.49 18.05 -16.61
C VAL A 206 5.61 18.19 -15.59
N LEU A 207 5.25 18.47 -14.35
CA LEU A 207 6.16 18.44 -13.20
C LEU A 207 5.81 17.27 -12.28
N VAL A 208 6.74 16.36 -12.09
CA VAL A 208 6.63 15.26 -11.13
C VAL A 208 7.36 15.64 -9.84
N VAL A 209 6.67 15.60 -8.72
CA VAL A 209 7.19 15.96 -7.39
C VAL A 209 7.30 14.71 -6.53
N GLY A 210 8.52 14.24 -6.31
CA GLY A 210 8.77 13.05 -5.49
C GLY A 210 10.15 12.45 -5.76
N ILE A 211 10.51 11.47 -4.93
CA ILE A 211 11.83 10.82 -4.95
C ILE A 211 11.75 9.28 -4.93
N GLY A 212 10.54 8.70 -4.91
CA GLY A 212 10.34 7.26 -4.87
C GLY A 212 10.25 6.63 -6.27
N ASN A 213 10.09 5.30 -6.30
CA ASN A 213 9.98 4.53 -7.55
C ASN A 213 8.86 5.07 -8.46
N SER A 214 7.69 5.39 -7.89
CA SER A 214 6.59 5.97 -8.67
C SER A 214 6.97 7.26 -9.38
N ALA A 215 7.74 8.16 -8.74
CA ALA A 215 8.16 9.40 -9.38
C ALA A 215 9.07 9.14 -10.58
N ALA A 216 10.02 8.20 -10.45
CA ALA A 216 10.93 7.83 -11.53
C ALA A 216 10.19 7.16 -12.69
N ASP A 217 9.34 6.19 -12.40
CA ASP A 217 8.60 5.44 -13.41
C ASP A 217 7.65 6.36 -14.20
N LEU A 218 6.89 7.22 -13.49
CA LEU A 218 6.01 8.19 -14.13
C LEU A 218 6.79 9.19 -14.99
N ALA A 219 7.91 9.70 -14.52
CA ALA A 219 8.73 10.63 -15.31
C ALA A 219 9.26 9.97 -16.58
N VAL A 220 9.73 8.72 -16.49
CA VAL A 220 10.21 7.95 -17.66
C VAL A 220 9.07 7.68 -18.63
N GLU A 221 7.91 7.22 -18.18
CA GLU A 221 6.77 6.92 -19.02
C GLU A 221 6.26 8.19 -19.73
N LEU A 222 6.11 9.29 -18.99
CA LEU A 222 5.68 10.58 -19.51
C LEU A 222 6.67 11.19 -20.52
N ALA A 223 7.98 10.95 -20.36
CA ALA A 223 9.00 11.48 -21.27
C ALA A 223 8.83 11.01 -22.73
N HIS A 224 8.09 9.92 -22.97
CA HIS A 224 7.81 9.41 -24.30
C HIS A 224 6.69 10.17 -25.05
N ILE A 225 5.80 10.88 -24.34
CA ILE A 225 4.61 11.49 -24.95
C ILE A 225 4.40 12.96 -24.56
N ALA A 226 4.87 13.38 -23.40
CA ALA A 226 4.77 14.76 -22.96
C ALA A 226 5.67 15.67 -23.78
N LYS A 227 5.31 16.95 -23.89
CA LYS A 227 6.16 17.97 -24.50
C LYS A 227 7.45 18.17 -23.73
N GLN A 228 7.37 18.18 -22.40
CA GLN A 228 8.50 18.29 -21.50
C GLN A 228 8.13 17.70 -20.13
N VAL A 229 9.04 16.94 -19.56
CA VAL A 229 8.94 16.43 -18.19
C VAL A 229 9.99 17.07 -17.30
N HIS A 230 9.55 17.58 -16.16
CA HIS A 230 10.40 18.05 -15.08
C HIS A 230 10.23 17.12 -13.88
N ILE A 231 11.30 16.79 -13.19
CA ILE A 231 11.25 16.01 -11.95
C ILE A 231 11.97 16.76 -10.83
N ARG A 232 11.28 16.96 -9.71
CA ARG A 232 11.90 17.47 -8.49
C ARG A 232 12.38 16.28 -7.68
N MET A 233 13.68 16.10 -7.61
CA MET A 233 14.34 14.95 -7.00
C MET A 233 15.48 15.41 -6.08
N LYS A 234 15.58 14.84 -4.89
CA LYS A 234 16.60 15.17 -3.88
C LYS A 234 17.59 14.04 -3.61
N ILE A 235 17.25 12.78 -3.91
CA ILE A 235 18.02 11.58 -3.57
C ILE A 235 18.03 10.62 -4.79
N PRO A 236 19.10 9.83 -5.01
CA PRO A 236 19.15 8.83 -6.07
C PRO A 236 18.04 7.79 -5.92
N ILE A 237 17.40 7.45 -7.04
CA ILE A 237 16.35 6.44 -7.16
C ILE A 237 16.92 5.25 -7.94
N VAL A 238 16.48 4.05 -7.59
CA VAL A 238 16.79 2.85 -8.38
C VAL A 238 15.84 2.78 -9.58
N ASN A 239 16.30 3.25 -10.73
CA ASN A 239 15.59 3.14 -12.00
C ASN A 239 16.61 3.15 -13.14
N ASP A 240 16.61 2.12 -13.97
CA ASP A 240 17.62 1.91 -15.02
C ASP A 240 17.44 2.85 -16.21
N TYR A 241 16.24 3.36 -16.45
CA TYR A 241 15.91 4.22 -17.59
C TYR A 241 16.03 5.70 -17.29
N LEU A 242 15.80 6.13 -16.05
CA LEU A 242 15.78 7.54 -15.65
C LEU A 242 17.09 8.28 -16.00
N PRO A 243 18.30 7.72 -15.72
CA PRO A 243 19.56 8.40 -16.05
C PRO A 243 19.70 8.70 -17.54
N SER A 244 19.33 7.76 -18.41
CA SER A 244 19.41 7.94 -19.86
C SER A 244 18.47 9.04 -20.36
N GLN A 245 17.25 9.12 -19.85
CA GLN A 245 16.27 10.14 -20.18
C GLN A 245 16.70 11.55 -19.72
N ILE A 246 17.38 11.63 -18.56
CA ILE A 246 17.97 12.88 -18.08
C ILE A 246 19.12 13.32 -18.98
N LEU A 247 20.04 12.42 -19.33
CA LEU A 247 21.18 12.73 -20.23
C LEU A 247 20.74 13.16 -21.63
N GLN A 248 19.64 12.60 -22.15
CA GLN A 248 19.04 12.97 -23.43
C GLN A 248 18.26 14.31 -23.36
N GLY A 249 18.02 14.85 -22.17
CA GLY A 249 17.26 16.09 -21.95
C GLY A 249 15.73 15.94 -22.04
N ALA A 250 15.23 14.70 -22.18
CA ALA A 250 13.79 14.43 -22.16
C ALA A 250 13.19 14.69 -20.77
N ILE A 251 13.95 14.42 -19.72
CA ILE A 251 13.61 14.74 -18.33
C ILE A 251 14.59 15.77 -17.80
N LYS A 252 14.06 16.87 -17.25
CA LYS A 252 14.84 17.93 -16.61
C LYS A 252 14.74 17.82 -15.09
N VAL A 253 15.86 17.61 -14.42
CA VAL A 253 15.91 17.61 -12.95
C VAL A 253 15.84 19.05 -12.43
N LYS A 254 15.05 19.27 -11.42
CA LYS A 254 14.84 20.55 -10.75
C LYS A 254 15.13 20.46 -9.25
N PRO A 255 15.62 21.53 -8.63
CA PRO A 255 15.77 21.61 -7.18
C PRO A 255 14.41 21.74 -6.48
N ASN A 256 14.40 22.14 -5.21
CA ASN A 256 13.16 22.37 -4.49
C ASN A 256 12.33 23.48 -5.14
N ILE A 257 11.02 23.32 -5.05
CA ILE A 257 10.04 24.31 -5.49
C ILE A 257 9.99 25.41 -4.43
N LYS A 258 10.19 26.66 -4.86
CA LYS A 258 10.06 27.84 -4.02
C LYS A 258 8.61 28.27 -3.90
N GLU A 259 7.93 28.36 -5.05
CA GLU A 259 6.53 28.76 -5.11
C GLU A 259 5.88 28.36 -6.45
N PHE A 260 4.56 28.28 -6.47
CA PHE A 260 3.75 28.17 -7.68
C PHE A 260 3.07 29.50 -7.99
N THR A 261 2.91 29.76 -9.29
CA THR A 261 2.02 30.82 -9.81
C THR A 261 0.77 30.16 -10.44
N GLU A 262 -0.06 30.95 -11.12
CA GLU A 262 -1.24 30.41 -11.83
C GLU A 262 -0.84 29.39 -12.94
N THR A 263 0.33 29.57 -13.59
CA THR A 263 0.73 28.77 -14.75
C THR A 263 2.17 28.28 -14.71
N SER A 264 2.90 28.51 -13.62
CA SER A 264 4.33 28.25 -13.55
C SER A 264 4.75 27.69 -12.20
N ALA A 265 5.92 27.06 -12.16
CA ALA A 265 6.63 26.70 -10.93
C ALA A 265 7.99 27.41 -10.89
N ILE A 266 8.31 28.07 -9.79
CA ILE A 266 9.56 28.75 -9.51
C ILE A 266 10.38 27.89 -8.54
N PHE A 267 11.66 27.69 -8.84
CA PHE A 267 12.56 26.84 -8.06
C PHE A 267 13.54 27.67 -7.22
N GLU A 268 14.16 27.03 -6.22
CA GLU A 268 15.12 27.68 -5.30
C GLU A 268 16.35 28.25 -6.02
N ASP A 269 16.73 27.67 -7.16
CA ASP A 269 17.84 28.18 -8.01
C ASP A 269 17.45 29.39 -8.91
N GLY A 270 16.21 29.88 -8.77
CA GLY A 270 15.66 30.97 -9.55
C GLY A 270 15.17 30.56 -10.94
N THR A 271 15.32 29.29 -11.34
CA THR A 271 14.74 28.82 -12.63
C THR A 271 13.22 28.74 -12.55
N VAL A 272 12.57 28.96 -13.70
CA VAL A 272 11.12 28.92 -13.81
C VAL A 272 10.74 27.89 -14.87
N VAL A 273 9.67 27.17 -14.62
CA VAL A 273 8.98 26.33 -15.62
C VAL A 273 7.64 26.98 -15.92
N ASP A 274 7.58 27.66 -17.07
CA ASP A 274 6.40 28.34 -17.55
C ASP A 274 5.47 27.39 -18.34
N ASN A 275 4.21 27.79 -18.47
CA ASN A 275 3.17 27.01 -19.18
C ASN A 275 3.11 25.56 -18.68
N LEU A 276 3.13 25.41 -17.37
CA LEU A 276 3.01 24.13 -16.70
C LEU A 276 1.55 23.68 -16.76
N ASP A 277 1.30 22.54 -17.38
CA ASP A 277 -0.06 22.00 -17.58
C ASP A 277 -0.49 21.10 -16.42
N ALA A 278 0.46 20.38 -15.82
CA ALA A 278 0.13 19.41 -14.77
C ALA A 278 1.25 19.26 -13.74
N VAL A 279 0.84 19.03 -12.48
CA VAL A 279 1.72 18.64 -11.38
C VAL A 279 1.25 17.29 -10.85
N ILE A 280 2.17 16.32 -10.79
CA ILE A 280 1.92 14.98 -10.24
C ILE A 280 2.72 14.83 -8.97
N PHE A 281 2.02 14.77 -7.83
CA PHE A 281 2.65 14.52 -6.54
C PHE A 281 2.84 13.01 -6.35
N ALA A 282 4.09 12.55 -6.36
CA ALA A 282 4.51 11.20 -6.00
C ALA A 282 5.18 11.24 -4.60
N THR A 283 4.48 11.85 -3.66
CA THR A 283 4.94 12.22 -2.32
C THR A 283 4.65 11.15 -1.26
N GLY A 284 4.25 9.96 -1.69
CA GLY A 284 4.01 8.83 -0.79
C GLY A 284 2.64 8.85 -0.13
N TYR A 285 2.52 8.12 0.98
CA TYR A 285 1.25 7.82 1.62
C TYR A 285 1.37 7.94 3.14
N ASN A 286 0.27 8.33 3.78
CA ASN A 286 0.14 8.30 5.23
C ASN A 286 -0.23 6.88 5.68
N MET A 287 0.26 6.46 6.84
CA MET A 287 -0.14 5.20 7.46
C MET A 287 -1.34 5.46 8.35
N THR A 288 -2.53 5.05 7.91
CA THR A 288 -3.76 5.26 8.65
C THR A 288 -4.51 3.94 8.90
N PHE A 289 -5.15 3.84 10.07
CA PHE A 289 -5.95 2.69 10.48
C PHE A 289 -7.28 3.17 11.04
N PRO A 290 -8.19 3.69 10.21
CA PRO A 290 -9.42 4.34 10.67
C PRO A 290 -10.39 3.40 11.41
N PHE A 291 -10.20 2.09 11.26
CA PHE A 291 -10.97 1.06 11.95
C PHE A 291 -10.43 0.66 13.33
N LEU A 292 -9.27 1.20 13.75
CA LEU A 292 -8.70 0.97 15.08
C LEU A 292 -9.10 2.10 16.03
N ASN A 293 -10.21 1.93 16.75
CA ASN A 293 -10.82 3.02 17.51
C ASN A 293 -10.26 3.15 18.95
N ASP A 294 -9.73 2.09 19.54
CA ASP A 294 -9.38 2.05 20.97
C ASP A 294 -7.93 2.37 21.29
N PHE A 295 -7.08 2.51 20.28
CA PHE A 295 -5.72 2.98 20.49
C PHE A 295 -5.27 3.77 19.24
N SER A 296 -5.06 5.05 19.46
CA SER A 296 -4.35 5.88 18.51
C SER A 296 -2.92 5.36 18.43
N LEU A 297 -2.62 4.57 17.39
CA LEU A 297 -1.26 4.48 16.92
C LEU A 297 -0.99 5.84 16.29
N GLU A 298 -0.44 6.78 17.05
CA GLU A 298 0.18 7.96 16.48
C GLU A 298 1.38 7.45 15.68
N MET A 299 1.10 7.10 14.42
CA MET A 299 2.08 6.62 13.47
C MET A 299 2.66 7.86 12.81
N ASP A 300 3.76 8.37 13.34
CA ASP A 300 4.64 9.25 12.58
C ASP A 300 5.42 8.40 11.55
N GLU A 301 5.68 8.93 10.35
CA GLU A 301 6.41 8.22 9.26
C GLU A 301 7.75 7.60 9.72
N SER A 302 8.32 8.12 10.81
CA SER A 302 9.61 7.69 11.37
C SER A 302 9.51 6.79 12.61
N ASN A 303 8.36 6.68 13.30
CA ASN A 303 8.22 6.04 14.60
C ASN A 303 6.86 5.38 14.82
N ALA A 304 6.55 4.34 14.04
CA ALA A 304 5.46 3.45 14.47
C ALA A 304 5.84 2.79 15.80
N PRO A 305 5.03 2.90 16.87
CA PRO A 305 5.32 2.27 18.16
C PRO A 305 5.10 0.75 18.09
N LEU A 306 5.75 0.12 17.10
CA LEU A 306 5.67 -1.31 16.82
C LEU A 306 7.02 -1.98 17.07
N TYR A 307 7.06 -2.96 17.95
CA TYR A 307 8.22 -3.81 18.08
C TYR A 307 8.46 -4.60 16.77
N LYS A 308 9.61 -4.37 16.16
CA LYS A 308 10.00 -4.97 14.86
C LYS A 308 8.99 -4.72 13.73
N ASN A 309 8.30 -3.58 13.75
CA ASN A 309 7.23 -3.23 12.80
C ASN A 309 6.08 -4.27 12.74
N VAL A 310 5.83 -5.00 13.83
CA VAL A 310 4.80 -6.04 13.91
C VAL A 310 3.91 -5.86 15.14
N PHE A 311 4.46 -5.80 16.35
CA PHE A 311 3.67 -5.80 17.56
C PHE A 311 3.59 -4.43 18.23
N PRO A 312 2.38 -3.90 18.49
CA PRO A 312 2.22 -2.64 19.20
C PRO A 312 2.71 -2.77 20.64
N VAL A 313 3.61 -1.88 21.06
CA VAL A 313 4.23 -1.93 22.39
C VAL A 313 3.31 -1.50 23.53
N GLN A 314 2.21 -0.81 23.18
CA GLN A 314 1.22 -0.32 24.15
C GLN A 314 0.15 -1.36 24.51
N VAL A 315 0.10 -2.49 23.81
CA VAL A 315 -0.91 -3.52 24.04
C VAL A 315 -0.36 -4.60 24.97
N GLU A 316 -0.98 -4.78 26.12
CA GLU A 316 -0.50 -5.67 27.19
C GLU A 316 -0.53 -7.16 26.81
N LYS A 317 -1.43 -7.52 25.87
CA LYS A 317 -1.60 -8.88 25.36
C LYS A 317 -1.15 -8.92 23.90
N PRO A 318 -0.18 -9.77 23.52
CA PRO A 318 0.32 -9.82 22.14
C PRO A 318 -0.65 -10.58 21.21
N THR A 319 -1.91 -10.14 21.17
CA THR A 319 -3.01 -10.74 20.38
C THR A 319 -3.43 -9.88 19.20
N ILE A 320 -2.68 -8.82 18.87
CA ILE A 320 -2.78 -8.06 17.62
C ILE A 320 -1.40 -7.88 17.03
N ALA A 321 -1.29 -8.00 15.70
CA ALA A 321 -0.05 -7.77 14.97
C ALA A 321 -0.33 -7.13 13.61
N PHE A 322 0.64 -6.35 13.13
CA PHE A 322 0.62 -5.66 11.84
C PHE A 322 1.59 -6.34 10.88
N LEU A 323 1.13 -6.66 9.67
CA LEU A 323 1.94 -7.32 8.67
C LEU A 323 2.07 -6.44 7.41
N GLY A 324 3.30 -6.26 6.94
CA GLY A 324 3.57 -5.50 5.72
C GLY A 324 3.73 -3.99 5.93
N LEU A 325 3.83 -3.50 7.17
CA LEU A 325 4.14 -2.09 7.47
C LEU A 325 5.66 -1.85 7.46
N ILE A 326 6.31 -2.28 6.40
CA ILE A 326 7.75 -2.14 6.21
C ILE A 326 8.05 -1.88 4.74
N GLN A 327 8.98 -0.98 4.48
CA GLN A 327 9.56 -0.76 3.14
C GLN A 327 10.97 -1.34 3.10
N PRO A 328 11.13 -2.64 2.82
CA PRO A 328 12.45 -3.25 2.77
C PRO A 328 13.23 -2.75 1.55
N LEU A 329 14.55 -2.66 1.67
CA LEU A 329 15.44 -2.63 0.51
C LEU A 329 15.47 -4.04 -0.09
N GLY A 330 14.43 -4.39 -0.85
CA GLY A 330 14.24 -5.73 -1.41
C GLY A 330 12.79 -6.17 -1.45
N PRO A 331 12.53 -7.48 -1.58
CA PRO A 331 11.20 -8.02 -1.82
C PRO A 331 10.32 -7.98 -0.57
N ILE A 332 9.06 -7.58 -0.76
CA ILE A 332 8.08 -7.51 0.33
C ILE A 332 7.53 -8.90 0.71
N MET A 333 7.30 -9.80 -0.26
CA MET A 333 6.61 -11.07 0.00
C MET A 333 7.33 -11.99 0.99
N PRO A 334 8.65 -12.28 0.86
CA PRO A 334 9.36 -13.04 1.88
C PRO A 334 9.38 -12.36 3.24
N THR A 335 9.41 -11.02 3.26
CA THR A 335 9.41 -10.25 4.51
C THR A 335 8.09 -10.40 5.26
N VAL A 336 6.96 -10.26 4.56
CA VAL A 336 5.63 -10.43 5.20
C VAL A 336 5.37 -11.89 5.59
N GLU A 337 5.94 -12.85 4.87
CA GLU A 337 5.90 -14.25 5.27
C GLU A 337 6.61 -14.49 6.61
N LEU A 338 7.81 -13.93 6.78
CA LEU A 338 8.52 -14.01 8.06
C LEU A 338 7.76 -13.34 9.20
N GLN A 339 7.14 -12.19 8.95
CA GLN A 339 6.29 -11.52 9.93
C GLN A 339 5.07 -12.37 10.29
N ALA A 340 4.40 -12.99 9.30
CA ALA A 340 3.24 -13.86 9.53
C ALA A 340 3.60 -15.10 10.34
N ARG A 341 4.70 -15.79 9.98
CA ARG A 341 5.23 -16.95 10.72
C ARG A 341 5.56 -16.59 12.16
N TRP A 342 6.14 -15.44 12.38
CA TRP A 342 6.46 -14.98 13.73
C TRP A 342 5.21 -14.63 14.54
N ALA A 343 4.29 -13.85 13.97
CA ALA A 343 3.06 -13.43 14.65
C ALA A 343 2.19 -14.65 15.06
N THR A 344 2.02 -15.63 14.17
CA THR A 344 1.21 -16.82 14.45
C THR A 344 1.84 -17.71 15.53
N ARG A 345 3.17 -17.81 15.59
CA ARG A 345 3.86 -18.51 16.67
C ARG A 345 3.70 -17.81 18.02
N VAL A 346 3.81 -16.48 18.05
CA VAL A 346 3.54 -15.69 19.26
C VAL A 346 2.11 -15.91 19.74
N PHE A 347 1.13 -15.91 18.83
CA PHE A 347 -0.27 -16.21 19.17
C PHE A 347 -0.45 -17.62 19.73
N LYS A 348 0.38 -18.57 19.30
CA LYS A 348 0.39 -19.95 19.79
C LYS A 348 1.16 -20.10 21.11
N GLY A 349 1.77 -19.02 21.62
CA GLY A 349 2.58 -19.06 22.86
C GLY A 349 3.94 -19.72 22.70
N LYS A 350 4.49 -19.75 21.49
CA LYS A 350 5.80 -20.38 21.14
C LYS A 350 6.91 -19.33 21.04
#